data_7fcff570e30cf7d5e1f42bcfada8985a
#
_entry.id   7fcff570e30cf7d5e1f42bcfada8985a
#
_cell.length_a   1.000
_cell.length_b   1.000
_cell.length_c   1.000
_cell.angle_alpha   90.00
_cell.angle_beta   90.00
_cell.angle_gamma   90.00
#
_symmetry.space_group_name_H-M   'P 1'
#
loop_
_entity.id
_entity.type
_entity.pdbx_description
1 polymer ?
#
loop_
_entity_poly.entity_id
_entity_poly.type
_entity_poly.pdbx_seq_one_letter_code
_entity_poly.pdbx_strand_id
1 'polypeptide(L)'
;MAVKKLPYKNLGGITTCPAGWLVLPARMAGVTVAAEEAFVVKRLFDVLDYRPSFDAAAINAPMGLKDFPDGPWRPCDVDARQYVGWPRAAAIYGVPSREAFAESTGMGAAGLEDWMNAADKRRFRWLREAAHDLQPFH
;
A
#
# COMPACT_ATOMS: atom_id res chain seq x y z
N MET A 1 9.87 -27.39 20.51
CA MET A 1 8.79 -26.59 19.90
C MET A 1 8.69 -26.95 18.43
N ALA A 2 7.58 -27.47 17.99
CA ALA A 2 7.38 -27.66 16.54
C ALA A 2 7.20 -26.29 15.90
N VAL A 3 8.10 -25.92 14.98
CA VAL A 3 7.94 -24.71 14.17
C VAL A 3 6.72 -24.93 13.29
N LYS A 4 5.66 -24.17 13.52
CA LYS A 4 4.45 -24.23 12.71
C LYS A 4 4.84 -23.83 11.29
N LYS A 5 4.83 -24.79 10.38
CA LYS A 5 5.17 -24.54 8.96
C LYS A 5 4.15 -23.54 8.41
N LEU A 6 4.62 -22.38 7.97
CA LEU A 6 3.76 -21.41 7.34
C LEU A 6 3.18 -22.00 6.05
N PRO A 7 1.87 -21.84 5.80
CA PRO A 7 1.20 -22.45 4.66
C PRO A 7 1.53 -21.77 3.33
N TYR A 8 2.16 -20.60 3.36
CA TYR A 8 2.42 -19.77 2.17
C TYR A 8 3.62 -20.31 1.39
N LYS A 9 3.45 -20.53 0.10
CA LYS A 9 4.50 -21.01 -0.82
C LYS A 9 4.96 -19.91 -1.78
N ASN A 10 4.02 -19.17 -2.38
CA ASN A 10 4.29 -18.07 -3.29
C ASN A 10 4.01 -16.75 -2.58
N LEU A 11 5.03 -15.94 -2.45
CA LEU A 11 4.98 -14.65 -1.78
C LEU A 11 5.19 -13.51 -2.79
N GLY A 12 4.61 -12.36 -2.53
CA GLY A 12 4.83 -11.14 -3.31
C GLY A 12 5.17 -9.96 -2.42
N GLY A 13 6.18 -9.19 -2.81
CA GLY A 13 6.44 -7.86 -2.28
C GLY A 13 6.08 -6.82 -3.33
N ILE A 14 5.28 -5.82 -2.98
CA ILE A 14 4.75 -4.85 -3.94
C ILE A 14 4.99 -3.45 -3.40
N THR A 15 5.60 -2.60 -4.21
CA THR A 15 5.79 -1.19 -3.87
C THR A 15 5.65 -0.31 -5.10
N THR A 16 5.43 0.98 -4.89
CA THR A 16 5.34 1.94 -5.99
C THR A 16 6.72 2.27 -6.56
N CYS A 17 6.76 2.54 -7.86
CA CYS A 17 7.94 3.07 -8.56
C CYS A 17 7.51 4.09 -9.62
N PRO A 18 8.42 4.87 -10.21
CA PRO A 18 8.07 5.86 -11.23
C PRO A 18 7.31 5.29 -12.44
N ALA A 19 7.54 4.03 -12.78
CA ALA A 19 6.91 3.34 -13.91
C ALA A 19 5.58 2.64 -13.55
N GLY A 20 5.19 2.62 -12.28
CA GLY A 20 3.98 1.97 -11.78
C GLY A 20 4.21 1.23 -10.47
N TRP A 21 4.12 -0.08 -10.49
CA TRP A 21 4.28 -0.95 -9.32
C TRP A 21 5.41 -1.94 -9.54
N LEU A 22 6.38 -1.91 -8.65
CA LEU A 22 7.46 -2.89 -8.61
C LEU A 22 6.99 -4.11 -7.82
N VAL A 23 7.13 -5.28 -8.41
CA VAL A 23 6.71 -6.56 -7.84
C VAL A 23 7.93 -7.46 -7.69
N LEU A 24 8.14 -7.96 -6.48
CA LEU A 24 9.18 -8.95 -6.17
C LEU A 24 8.51 -10.26 -5.78
N PRO A 25 8.46 -11.26 -6.68
CA PRO A 25 8.04 -12.59 -6.32
C PRO A 25 9.08 -13.28 -5.46
N ALA A 26 8.61 -14.15 -4.57
CA ALA A 26 9.48 -14.99 -3.77
C ALA A 26 8.81 -16.34 -3.49
N ARG A 27 9.62 -17.36 -3.26
CA ARG A 27 9.15 -18.68 -2.84
C ARG A 27 9.60 -19.01 -1.45
N MET A 28 8.71 -19.58 -0.68
CA MET A 28 9.03 -20.11 0.63
C MET A 28 9.28 -21.62 0.52
N ALA A 29 10.49 -22.02 0.90
CA ALA A 29 10.89 -23.43 1.04
C ALA A 29 11.24 -23.69 2.51
N GLY A 30 10.30 -24.29 3.24
CA GLY A 30 10.43 -24.45 4.69
C GLY A 30 10.42 -23.11 5.41
N VAL A 31 11.55 -22.71 6.01
CA VAL A 31 11.76 -21.41 6.67
C VAL A 31 12.59 -20.44 5.81
N THR A 32 13.04 -20.88 4.65
CA THR A 32 13.86 -20.07 3.75
C THR A 32 12.99 -19.39 2.69
N VAL A 33 13.22 -18.10 2.47
CA VAL A 33 12.56 -17.33 1.41
C VAL A 33 13.59 -17.04 0.32
N ALA A 34 13.29 -17.47 -0.89
CA ALA A 34 14.11 -17.20 -2.08
C ALA A 34 13.41 -16.20 -2.98
N ALA A 35 14.02 -15.03 -3.18
CA ALA A 35 13.52 -14.02 -4.09
C ALA A 35 13.71 -14.47 -5.55
N GLU A 36 12.75 -14.15 -6.40
CA GLU A 36 12.80 -14.33 -7.85
C GLU A 36 13.10 -12.99 -8.54
N GLU A 37 13.08 -12.96 -9.85
CA GLU A 37 13.30 -11.73 -10.61
C GLU A 37 12.14 -10.74 -10.42
N ALA A 38 12.49 -9.50 -10.06
CA ALA A 38 11.51 -8.43 -9.90
C ALA A 38 11.05 -7.92 -11.27
N PHE A 39 9.80 -7.49 -11.36
CA PHE A 39 9.23 -6.89 -12.56
C PHE A 39 8.35 -5.68 -12.21
N VAL A 40 7.98 -4.90 -13.23
CA VAL A 40 7.15 -3.72 -13.08
C VAL A 40 5.86 -3.89 -13.86
N VAL A 41 4.74 -3.53 -13.24
CA VAL A 41 3.43 -3.42 -13.88
C VAL A 41 2.91 -2.00 -13.81
N LYS A 42 2.11 -1.59 -14.78
CA LYS A 42 1.56 -0.24 -14.83
C LYS A 42 0.43 -0.01 -13.82
N ARG A 43 -0.38 -1.02 -13.59
CA ARG A 43 -1.54 -0.95 -12.71
C ARG A 43 -1.43 -2.00 -11.62
N LEU A 44 -1.86 -1.65 -10.41
CA LEU A 44 -1.90 -2.60 -9.29
C LEU A 44 -2.78 -3.82 -9.60
N PHE A 45 -3.86 -3.62 -10.32
CA PHE A 45 -4.76 -4.70 -10.74
C PHE A 45 -4.04 -5.80 -11.55
N ASP A 46 -3.03 -5.45 -12.33
CA ASP A 46 -2.25 -6.41 -13.12
C ASP A 46 -1.46 -7.39 -12.23
N VAL A 47 -1.17 -6.99 -10.98
CA VAL A 47 -0.54 -7.88 -9.98
C VAL A 47 -1.49 -8.98 -9.51
N LEU A 48 -2.78 -8.66 -9.40
CA LEU A 48 -3.81 -9.62 -8.98
C LEU A 48 -4.03 -10.72 -10.03
N ASP A 49 -3.77 -10.39 -11.29
CA ASP A 49 -3.87 -11.35 -12.40
C ASP A 49 -2.59 -12.15 -12.64
N TYR A 50 -1.52 -11.84 -11.92
CA TYR A 50 -0.24 -12.56 -12.04
C TYR A 50 -0.39 -14.05 -11.71
N ARG A 51 0.30 -14.89 -12.48
CA ARG A 51 0.29 -16.35 -12.28
C ARG A 51 1.72 -16.91 -12.20
N PRO A 52 2.01 -17.85 -11.29
CA PRO A 52 1.09 -18.38 -10.28
C PRO A 52 0.70 -17.31 -9.24
N SER A 53 -0.55 -17.35 -8.76
CA SER A 53 -1.05 -16.38 -7.77
C SER A 53 -0.21 -16.40 -6.50
N PHE A 54 -0.05 -15.25 -5.88
CA PHE A 54 0.56 -15.17 -4.56
C PHE A 54 -0.38 -15.75 -3.49
N ASP A 55 0.15 -16.60 -2.64
CA ASP A 55 -0.56 -17.07 -1.44
C ASP A 55 -0.65 -15.97 -0.37
N ALA A 56 0.36 -15.10 -0.32
CA ALA A 56 0.38 -13.88 0.46
C ALA A 56 1.21 -12.81 -0.25
N ALA A 57 0.78 -11.57 -0.17
CA ALA A 57 1.50 -10.44 -0.69
C ALA A 57 1.57 -9.31 0.35
N ALA A 58 2.75 -8.71 0.48
CA ALA A 58 2.94 -7.49 1.24
C ALA A 58 2.96 -6.31 0.26
N ILE A 59 2.10 -5.35 0.48
CA ILE A 59 2.01 -4.15 -0.34
C ILE A 59 2.33 -2.91 0.48
N ASN A 60 3.19 -2.06 -0.08
CA ASN A 60 3.48 -0.75 0.50
C ASN A 60 2.40 0.26 0.08
N ALA A 61 1.21 0.04 0.58
CA ALA A 61 0.06 0.93 0.43
C ALA A 61 -0.81 0.85 1.69
N PRO A 62 -1.59 1.89 2.01
CA PRO A 62 -2.49 1.84 3.14
C PRO A 62 -3.55 0.76 2.94
N MET A 63 -3.71 -0.07 3.95
CA MET A 63 -4.80 -1.03 4.06
C MET A 63 -5.80 -0.52 5.10
N GLY A 64 -7.04 -0.37 4.71
CA GLY A 64 -8.08 0.24 5.55
C GLY A 64 -8.01 1.77 5.59
N LEU A 65 -9.14 2.39 5.27
CA LEU A 65 -9.31 3.84 5.27
C LEU A 65 -10.38 4.22 6.29
N LYS A 66 -10.25 5.40 6.88
CA LYS A 66 -11.35 6.00 7.64
C LYS A 66 -12.46 6.43 6.68
N ASP A 67 -13.69 6.43 7.18
CA ASP A 67 -14.82 6.89 6.38
C ASP A 67 -14.86 8.42 6.27
N PHE A 68 -14.61 9.11 7.37
CA PHE A 68 -14.71 10.56 7.48
C PHE A 68 -13.39 11.23 7.84
N PRO A 69 -13.19 12.51 7.47
CA PRO A 69 -11.97 13.26 7.74
C PRO A 69 -11.96 13.85 9.18
N ASP A 70 -11.90 13.00 10.19
CA ASP A 70 -11.79 13.37 11.61
C ASP A 70 -10.34 13.51 12.10
N GLY A 71 -9.46 13.90 11.24
CA GLY A 71 -8.03 14.05 11.48
C GLY A 71 -7.19 13.20 10.50
N PRO A 72 -5.85 13.45 10.42
CA PRO A 72 -5.01 12.84 9.42
C PRO A 72 -4.63 11.38 9.73
N TRP A 73 -4.87 10.89 10.94
CA TRP A 73 -4.32 9.62 11.42
C TRP A 73 -5.41 8.59 11.67
N ARG A 74 -5.20 7.36 11.14
CA ARG A 74 -5.94 6.18 11.57
C ARG A 74 -5.42 5.75 12.95
N PRO A 75 -6.20 5.02 13.78
CA PRO A 75 -5.71 4.49 15.05
C PRO A 75 -4.39 3.73 14.93
N CYS A 76 -4.25 2.88 13.92
CA CYS A 76 -3.02 2.14 13.66
C CYS A 76 -1.81 3.04 13.34
N ASP A 77 -2.01 4.19 12.70
CA ASP A 77 -0.95 5.15 12.42
C ASP A 77 -0.50 5.85 13.70
N VAL A 78 -1.44 6.17 14.59
CA VAL A 78 -1.13 6.76 15.92
C VAL A 78 -0.28 5.79 16.73
N ASP A 79 -0.71 4.54 16.84
CA ASP A 79 0.02 3.51 17.59
C ASP A 79 1.42 3.28 17.01
N ALA A 80 1.53 3.18 15.69
CA ALA A 80 2.81 3.02 15.02
C ALA A 80 3.75 4.22 15.27
N ARG A 81 3.23 5.45 15.21
CA ARG A 81 4.01 6.67 15.50
C ARG A 81 4.52 6.71 16.93
N GLN A 82 3.70 6.31 17.89
CA GLN A 82 4.10 6.20 19.28
C GLN A 82 5.19 5.14 19.48
N TYR A 83 5.02 3.99 18.85
CA TYR A 83 5.97 2.88 18.95
C TYR A 83 7.36 3.23 18.42
N VAL A 84 7.44 3.83 17.23
CA VAL A 84 8.74 4.17 16.62
C VAL A 84 9.37 5.44 17.18
N GLY A 85 8.57 6.36 17.72
CA GLY A 85 9.02 7.60 18.34
C GLY A 85 9.67 8.59 17.38
N TRP A 86 9.96 9.77 17.89
CA TRP A 86 10.69 10.81 17.13
C TRP A 86 12.18 10.44 16.99
N PRO A 87 12.86 10.70 15.84
CA PRO A 87 12.31 11.33 14.62
C PRO A 87 11.64 10.35 13.62
N ARG A 88 11.68 9.05 13.87
CA ARG A 88 11.17 8.02 12.97
C ARG A 88 9.66 8.13 12.70
N ALA A 89 8.91 8.65 13.66
CA ALA A 89 7.47 8.89 13.51
C ALA A 89 7.14 9.77 12.30
N ALA A 90 8.08 10.63 11.85
CA ALA A 90 7.90 11.45 10.66
C ALA A 90 7.80 10.64 9.36
N ALA A 91 8.26 9.38 9.35
CA ALA A 91 8.13 8.49 8.21
C ALA A 91 6.74 7.83 8.07
N ILE A 92 5.89 7.94 9.10
CA ILE A 92 4.52 7.44 9.08
C ILE A 92 3.62 8.61 8.71
N TYR A 93 3.01 8.52 7.54
CA TYR A 93 2.21 9.58 6.94
C TYR A 93 0.72 9.33 7.16
N GLY A 94 -0.06 10.42 7.23
CA GLY A 94 -1.51 10.37 7.23
C GLY A 94 -2.05 9.85 5.89
N VAL A 95 -3.25 9.27 5.94
CA VAL A 95 -3.94 8.74 4.77
C VAL A 95 -5.29 9.44 4.67
N PRO A 96 -5.68 9.94 3.48
CA PRO A 96 -6.99 10.53 3.28
C PRO A 96 -8.12 9.56 3.62
N SER A 97 -9.26 10.09 4.03
CA SER A 97 -10.49 9.30 4.25
C SER A 97 -11.13 8.87 2.93
N ARG A 98 -12.06 7.92 2.99
CA ARG A 98 -12.87 7.53 1.82
C ARG A 98 -13.64 8.71 1.24
N GLU A 99 -14.20 9.56 2.10
CA GLU A 99 -14.89 10.77 1.69
C GLU A 99 -13.97 11.70 0.90
N ALA A 100 -12.75 11.97 1.40
CA ALA A 100 -11.77 12.78 0.69
C ALA A 100 -11.38 12.20 -0.68
N PHE A 101 -11.25 10.88 -0.79
CA PHE A 101 -11.01 10.22 -2.09
C PHE A 101 -12.22 10.36 -3.03
N ALA A 102 -13.44 10.22 -2.53
CA ALA A 102 -14.66 10.39 -3.32
C ALA A 102 -14.81 11.81 -3.84
N GLU A 103 -14.60 12.81 -2.98
CA GLU A 103 -14.60 14.24 -3.37
C GLU A 103 -13.53 14.54 -4.41
N SER A 104 -12.34 14.02 -4.25
CA SER A 104 -11.23 14.23 -5.18
C SER A 104 -11.49 13.67 -6.58
N THR A 105 -12.41 12.73 -6.71
CA THR A 105 -12.79 12.15 -8.01
C THR A 105 -13.55 13.16 -8.86
N GLY A 106 -14.32 14.07 -8.23
CA GLY A 106 -15.03 15.15 -8.90
C GLY A 106 -14.22 16.44 -9.11
N MET A 107 -13.15 16.59 -8.35
CA MET A 107 -12.33 17.80 -8.33
C MET A 107 -11.20 17.68 -9.34
N GLY A 108 -11.02 17.50 -10.40
CA GLY A 108 -9.82 17.45 -11.25
C GLY A 108 -8.49 17.72 -10.51
N ALA A 109 -7.38 17.53 -11.15
CA ALA A 109 -6.04 17.67 -10.54
C ALA A 109 -5.80 19.04 -9.86
N ALA A 110 -6.46 20.09 -10.33
CA ALA A 110 -6.33 21.46 -9.79
C ALA A 110 -6.91 21.61 -8.36
N GLY A 111 -8.01 20.96 -8.05
CA GLY A 111 -8.60 21.01 -6.70
C GLY A 111 -7.77 20.27 -5.63
N LEU A 112 -6.96 19.32 -6.05
CA LEU A 112 -6.01 18.64 -5.19
C LEU A 112 -4.74 19.46 -4.96
N GLU A 113 -4.45 20.41 -5.84
CA GLU A 113 -3.23 21.21 -5.80
C GLU A 113 -3.16 22.15 -4.61
N ASP A 114 -4.29 22.69 -4.20
CA ASP A 114 -4.38 23.56 -3.01
C ASP A 114 -4.26 22.77 -1.69
N TRP A 115 -4.40 21.45 -1.77
CA TRP A 115 -4.45 20.57 -0.60
C TRP A 115 -3.14 19.85 -0.27
N MET A 116 -2.25 19.71 -1.24
CA MET A 116 -1.08 18.84 -1.10
C MET A 116 0.17 19.45 -1.69
N ASN A 117 1.29 19.33 -1.02
CA ASN A 117 2.59 19.70 -1.58
C ASN A 117 3.00 18.73 -2.72
N ALA A 118 4.04 19.08 -3.50
CA ALA A 118 4.42 18.35 -4.70
C ALA A 118 4.84 16.87 -4.45
N ALA A 119 5.33 16.54 -3.25
CA ALA A 119 5.66 15.17 -2.88
C ALA A 119 4.38 14.35 -2.63
N ASP A 120 3.39 14.99 -2.01
CA ASP A 120 2.11 14.36 -1.72
C ASP A 120 1.28 14.11 -2.97
N LYS A 121 1.39 14.94 -4.01
CA LYS A 121 0.67 14.76 -5.29
C LYS A 121 1.02 13.45 -5.98
N ARG A 122 2.30 13.09 -6.05
CA ARG A 122 2.74 11.82 -6.63
C ARG A 122 2.25 10.65 -5.82
N ARG A 123 2.34 10.77 -4.51
CA ARG A 123 1.89 9.76 -3.56
C ARG A 123 0.37 9.58 -3.61
N PHE A 124 -0.38 10.66 -3.71
CA PHE A 124 -1.85 10.63 -3.78
C PHE A 124 -2.35 9.83 -5.00
N ARG A 125 -1.71 9.96 -6.15
CA ARG A 125 -2.06 9.17 -7.34
C ARG A 125 -1.99 7.67 -7.05
N TRP A 126 -0.92 7.21 -6.41
CA TRP A 126 -0.75 5.80 -6.07
C TRP A 126 -1.68 5.36 -4.94
N LEU A 127 -1.90 6.22 -3.94
CA LEU A 127 -2.85 5.95 -2.87
C LEU A 127 -4.27 5.78 -3.41
N ARG A 128 -4.66 6.61 -4.36
CA ARG A 128 -5.97 6.55 -5.02
C ARG A 128 -6.13 5.27 -5.82
N GLU A 129 -5.13 4.88 -6.59
CA GLU A 129 -5.12 3.61 -7.31
C GLU A 129 -5.22 2.43 -6.35
N ALA A 130 -4.39 2.40 -5.30
CA ALA A 130 -4.44 1.36 -4.29
C ALA A 130 -5.78 1.31 -3.55
N ALA A 131 -6.34 2.45 -3.18
CA ALA A 131 -7.65 2.54 -2.53
C ALA A 131 -8.77 1.99 -3.42
N HIS A 132 -8.71 2.24 -4.73
CA HIS A 132 -9.68 1.72 -5.69
C HIS A 132 -9.49 0.20 -5.89
N ASP A 133 -8.28 -0.24 -6.21
CA ASP A 133 -8.00 -1.62 -6.58
C ASP A 133 -8.06 -2.58 -5.39
N LEU A 134 -7.78 -2.07 -4.18
CA LEU A 134 -7.86 -2.84 -2.93
C LEU A 134 -9.21 -2.70 -2.21
N GLN A 135 -10.15 -1.97 -2.76
CA GLN A 135 -11.47 -1.76 -2.15
C GLN A 135 -12.16 -3.06 -1.70
N PRO A 136 -12.08 -4.19 -2.42
CA PRO A 136 -12.69 -5.43 -1.96
C PRO A 136 -12.06 -6.01 -0.67
N PHE A 137 -10.90 -5.51 -0.24
CA PHE A 137 -10.17 -5.97 0.94
C PHE A 137 -10.29 -5.02 2.14
N HIS A 138 -11.10 -3.97 2.04
CA HIS A 138 -11.28 -2.95 3.08
C HIS A 138 -12.52 -3.17 3.91
#